data_4ad733924445ed49dae2c005ab2f59c8
#
_entry.id   4ad733924445ed49dae2c005ab2f59c8
#
_cell.length_a   1.000
_cell.length_b   1.000
_cell.length_c   1.000
_cell.angle_alpha   90.00
_cell.angle_beta   90.00
_cell.angle_gamma   90.00
#
_symmetry.space_group_name_H-M   'P 1'
#
loop_
_entity.id
_entity.type
_entity.pdbx_description
1 polymer ?
#
loop_
_entity_poly.entity_id
_entity_poly.type
_entity_poly.pdbx_seq_one_letter_code
_entity_poly.pdbx_strand_id
1 'polypeptide(L)'
;MISRIFVCLSALLLLSNATPVFAQNKRRAEVQQQTDTVKTKVVAVKGVQYASPEEAAAALLAQKRLPLFAGASVSADLCGVVMAACTPYGQYEAAARLNLRGRFFPVFEMGMGVSNHTNETTDLHYKVHSPYYRVGMDYNVAKNPRALGRIMVGVRYGFTTYKFDVDGPDHYDGVYGTLVPFSYTGVRGTNHWGEAVFGLEAKVWGIVHLGWTFRYRIRFYHKDTQVGNAWYVPGYGKEDSHALGGTFNVIFDI
;
A
#
# COMPACT_ATOMS: atom_id res chain seq x y z
N MET A 1 -9.85 -17.65 17.11
CA MET A 1 -8.89 -16.87 16.28
C MET A 1 -9.57 -15.75 15.49
N ILE A 2 -10.70 -15.98 14.83
CA ILE A 2 -11.47 -14.99 14.05
C ILE A 2 -11.94 -13.79 14.90
N SER A 3 -12.26 -13.98 16.18
CA SER A 3 -12.73 -12.94 17.10
C SER A 3 -11.69 -11.83 17.39
N ARG A 4 -10.40 -12.16 17.45
CA ARG A 4 -9.34 -11.16 17.73
C ARG A 4 -9.01 -10.26 16.53
N ILE A 5 -9.16 -10.78 15.31
CA ILE A 5 -9.00 -10.02 14.07
C ILE A 5 -10.14 -9.01 13.91
N PHE A 6 -11.36 -9.38 14.29
CA PHE A 6 -12.51 -8.48 14.23
C PHE A 6 -12.39 -7.30 15.20
N VAL A 7 -11.82 -7.49 16.38
CA VAL A 7 -11.59 -6.42 17.37
C VAL A 7 -10.54 -5.42 16.87
N CYS A 8 -9.46 -5.88 16.24
CA CYS A 8 -8.45 -4.99 15.66
C CYS A 8 -9.00 -4.21 14.45
N LEU A 9 -9.84 -4.84 13.61
CA LEU A 9 -10.48 -4.18 12.47
C LEU A 9 -11.55 -3.17 12.93
N SER A 10 -12.31 -3.46 13.98
CA SER A 10 -13.33 -2.55 14.51
C SER A 10 -12.73 -1.31 15.19
N ALA A 11 -11.58 -1.45 15.85
CA ALA A 11 -10.87 -0.31 16.42
C ALA A 11 -10.33 0.65 15.34
N LEU A 12 -9.91 0.11 14.17
CA LEU A 12 -9.49 0.92 13.03
C LEU A 12 -10.67 1.62 12.33
N LEU A 13 -11.84 0.99 12.28
CA LEU A 13 -13.07 1.57 11.68
C LEU A 13 -13.66 2.71 12.53
N LEU A 14 -13.49 2.69 13.85
CA LEU A 14 -13.99 3.74 14.73
C LEU A 14 -13.19 5.05 14.62
N LEU A 15 -11.94 5.00 14.18
CA LEU A 15 -11.13 6.19 13.91
C LEU A 15 -11.50 6.90 12.58
N SER A 16 -12.25 6.24 11.68
CA SER A 16 -12.63 6.80 10.37
C SER A 16 -13.91 7.62 10.38
N ASN A 17 -14.72 7.60 11.46
CA ASN A 17 -16.03 8.28 11.52
C ASN A 17 -15.98 9.70 12.05
N ALA A 18 -14.80 10.27 12.31
CA ALA A 18 -14.68 11.67 12.74
C ALA A 18 -14.47 12.60 11.52
N THR A 19 -15.48 12.71 10.65
CA THR A 19 -15.52 13.81 9.69
C THR A 19 -16.34 14.95 10.32
N PRO A 20 -15.76 16.14 10.53
CA PRO A 20 -16.52 17.25 11.07
C PRO A 20 -17.48 17.79 10.00
N VAL A 21 -18.77 17.69 10.25
CA VAL A 21 -19.87 18.29 9.48
C VAL A 21 -19.68 19.82 9.29
N PHE A 22 -18.83 20.44 10.10
CA PHE A 22 -18.49 21.87 10.01
C PHE A 22 -17.73 22.30 8.74
N ALA A 23 -17.05 21.37 8.04
CA ALA A 23 -16.27 21.70 6.84
C ALA A 23 -17.14 21.94 5.59
N GLN A 24 -18.37 21.44 5.58
CA GLN A 24 -19.23 21.47 4.39
C GLN A 24 -19.89 22.85 4.16
N ASN A 25 -20.23 23.55 5.24
CA ASN A 25 -20.85 24.89 5.13
C ASN A 25 -19.82 25.97 4.75
N LYS A 26 -18.59 25.85 5.24
CA LYS A 26 -17.52 26.80 4.89
C LYS A 26 -17.11 26.68 3.42
N ARG A 27 -17.12 25.46 2.87
CA ARG A 27 -16.82 25.22 1.45
C ARG A 27 -17.87 25.78 0.50
N ARG A 28 -19.17 25.75 0.85
CA ARG A 28 -20.21 26.35 0.02
C ARG A 28 -20.06 27.87 -0.07
N ALA A 29 -19.73 28.54 1.03
CA ALA A 29 -19.50 29.97 1.04
C ALA A 29 -18.24 30.37 0.25
N GLU A 30 -17.15 29.61 0.38
CA GLU A 30 -15.90 29.88 -0.35
C GLU A 30 -16.02 29.60 -1.86
N VAL A 31 -16.78 28.58 -2.28
CA VAL A 31 -17.06 28.29 -3.70
C VAL A 31 -17.98 29.35 -4.30
N GLN A 32 -18.99 29.79 -3.57
CA GLN A 32 -19.89 30.86 -4.04
C GLN A 32 -19.13 32.18 -4.18
N GLN A 33 -18.32 32.54 -3.20
CA GLN A 33 -17.47 33.74 -3.24
C GLN A 33 -16.40 33.68 -4.34
N GLN A 34 -15.88 32.50 -4.65
CA GLN A 34 -14.91 32.28 -5.73
C GLN A 34 -15.56 32.36 -7.11
N THR A 35 -16.83 31.96 -7.25
CA THR A 35 -17.59 32.03 -8.50
C THR A 35 -17.99 33.48 -8.82
N ASP A 36 -18.40 34.25 -7.84
CA ASP A 36 -18.76 35.67 -8.02
C ASP A 36 -17.52 36.56 -8.24
N THR A 37 -16.38 36.22 -7.64
CA THR A 37 -15.10 36.91 -7.85
C THR A 37 -14.53 36.63 -9.25
N VAL A 38 -14.78 35.46 -9.83
CA VAL A 38 -14.35 35.12 -11.21
C VAL A 38 -15.08 35.93 -12.27
N LYS A 39 -16.37 36.29 -12.06
CA LYS A 39 -17.11 37.14 -13.01
C LYS A 39 -16.65 38.60 -13.03
N THR A 40 -16.03 39.09 -11.98
CA THR A 40 -15.59 40.51 -11.87
C THR A 40 -14.07 40.68 -12.01
N LYS A 41 -13.28 39.61 -11.95
CA LYS A 41 -11.79 39.66 -11.96
C LYS A 41 -11.11 39.25 -13.27
N VAL A 42 -11.83 39.24 -14.39
CA VAL A 42 -11.23 39.01 -15.72
C VAL A 42 -10.25 40.11 -16.13
N VAL A 43 -10.18 41.21 -15.40
CA VAL A 43 -9.35 42.41 -15.76
C VAL A 43 -8.15 42.64 -14.82
N ALA A 44 -7.98 41.89 -13.73
CA ALA A 44 -6.92 42.22 -12.76
C ALA A 44 -6.20 41.01 -12.15
N VAL A 45 -5.56 40.18 -12.96
CA VAL A 45 -4.55 39.24 -12.47
C VAL A 45 -3.17 39.90 -12.59
N LYS A 46 -2.69 40.45 -11.47
CA LYS A 46 -1.30 40.94 -11.29
C LYS A 46 -0.77 41.91 -12.34
N GLY A 47 -1.52 42.96 -12.70
CA GLY A 47 -0.95 44.06 -13.47
C GLY A 47 -0.50 43.75 -14.91
N VAL A 48 -0.83 42.57 -15.42
CA VAL A 48 -0.58 42.16 -16.81
C VAL A 48 -1.89 42.30 -17.57
N GLN A 49 -1.94 43.20 -18.55
CA GLN A 49 -3.05 43.31 -19.50
C GLN A 49 -2.90 42.21 -20.56
N TYR A 50 -3.88 41.35 -20.70
CA TYR A 50 -3.94 40.34 -21.75
C TYR A 50 -4.71 40.91 -22.94
N ALA A 51 -4.23 40.67 -24.16
CA ALA A 51 -4.81 41.22 -25.38
C ALA A 51 -6.15 40.59 -25.76
N SER A 52 -6.47 39.37 -25.20
CA SER A 52 -7.74 38.72 -25.43
C SER A 52 -8.20 37.89 -24.21
N PRO A 53 -9.53 37.63 -24.07
CA PRO A 53 -10.06 36.72 -23.04
C PRO A 53 -9.49 35.30 -23.13
N GLU A 54 -9.13 34.84 -24.32
CA GLU A 54 -8.53 33.53 -24.55
C GLU A 54 -7.10 33.43 -24.00
N GLU A 55 -6.29 34.51 -24.19
CA GLU A 55 -4.95 34.59 -23.61
C GLU A 55 -4.98 34.62 -22.09
N ALA A 56 -5.92 35.36 -21.51
CA ALA A 56 -6.12 35.39 -20.06
C ALA A 56 -6.52 34.01 -19.53
N ALA A 57 -7.41 33.30 -20.23
CA ALA A 57 -7.81 31.92 -19.90
C ALA A 57 -6.64 30.94 -20.05
N ALA A 58 -5.85 31.07 -21.12
CA ALA A 58 -4.66 30.24 -21.35
C ALA A 58 -3.59 30.48 -20.28
N ALA A 59 -3.37 31.72 -19.87
CA ALA A 59 -2.45 32.09 -18.80
C ALA A 59 -2.90 31.55 -17.42
N LEU A 60 -4.20 31.62 -17.12
CA LEU A 60 -4.80 31.00 -15.95
C LEU A 60 -4.67 29.47 -15.97
N LEU A 61 -4.86 28.85 -17.12
CA LEU A 61 -4.67 27.40 -17.29
C LEU A 61 -3.19 27.01 -17.15
N ALA A 62 -2.27 27.81 -17.68
CA ALA A 62 -0.82 27.61 -17.51
C ALA A 62 -0.40 27.74 -16.04
N GLN A 63 -0.93 28.73 -15.33
CA GLN A 63 -0.70 28.93 -13.90
C GLN A 63 -1.32 27.80 -13.04
N LYS A 64 -2.33 27.11 -13.54
CA LYS A 64 -2.99 25.96 -12.91
C LYS A 64 -2.24 24.65 -13.15
N ARG A 65 -1.27 24.60 -14.07
CA ARG A 65 -0.45 23.41 -14.31
C ARG A 65 0.48 23.16 -13.14
N LEU A 66 0.48 21.91 -12.66
CA LEU A 66 1.45 21.48 -11.67
C LEU A 66 2.83 21.32 -12.32
N PRO A 67 3.92 21.63 -11.61
CA PRO A 67 5.27 21.35 -12.09
C PRO A 67 5.43 19.85 -12.36
N LEU A 68 6.39 19.48 -13.21
CA LEU A 68 6.66 18.07 -13.52
C LEU A 68 6.94 17.27 -12.25
N PHE A 69 7.80 17.81 -11.39
CA PHE A 69 8.05 17.29 -10.06
C PHE A 69 7.29 18.15 -9.05
N ALA A 70 6.34 17.54 -8.35
CA ALA A 70 5.44 18.22 -7.41
C ALA A 70 5.67 17.79 -5.95
N GLY A 71 6.75 17.04 -5.67
CA GLY A 71 7.13 16.59 -4.34
C GLY A 71 7.44 15.09 -4.28
N ALA A 72 7.80 14.64 -3.11
CA ALA A 72 8.00 13.23 -2.78
C ALA A 72 7.15 12.87 -1.57
N SER A 73 6.90 11.61 -1.34
CA SER A 73 6.26 11.13 -0.11
C SER A 73 6.87 9.83 0.36
N VAL A 74 6.89 9.67 1.68
CA VAL A 74 7.30 8.44 2.34
C VAL A 74 6.13 7.92 3.15
N SER A 75 5.93 6.61 3.17
CA SER A 75 4.83 6.00 3.93
C SER A 75 5.26 4.74 4.64
N ALA A 76 4.54 4.42 5.73
CA ALA A 76 4.69 3.17 6.48
C ALA A 76 3.33 2.49 6.64
N ASP A 77 3.31 1.15 6.54
CA ASP A 77 2.10 0.34 6.73
C ASP A 77 1.89 0.01 8.21
N LEU A 78 0.83 0.56 8.79
CA LEU A 78 0.46 0.25 10.17
C LEU A 78 -0.29 -1.08 10.28
N CYS A 79 -1.05 -1.47 9.26
CA CYS A 79 -1.83 -2.71 9.29
C CYS A 79 -0.91 -3.93 9.39
N GLY A 80 0.17 -3.95 8.62
CA GLY A 80 1.16 -5.01 8.64
C GLY A 80 1.87 -5.13 10.00
N VAL A 81 2.17 -4.00 10.64
CA VAL A 81 2.75 -3.95 12.00
C VAL A 81 1.79 -4.55 13.03
N VAL A 82 0.52 -4.16 12.99
CA VAL A 82 -0.52 -4.70 13.88
C VAL A 82 -0.71 -6.20 13.65
N MET A 83 -0.72 -6.65 12.40
CA MET A 83 -0.80 -8.06 12.07
C MET A 83 0.41 -8.85 12.62
N ALA A 84 1.62 -8.33 12.50
CA ALA A 84 2.82 -8.96 13.04
C ALA A 84 2.78 -9.09 14.59
N ALA A 85 2.11 -8.16 15.26
CA ALA A 85 1.96 -8.20 16.72
C ALA A 85 0.81 -9.13 17.18
N CYS A 86 -0.26 -9.27 16.40
CA CYS A 86 -1.49 -9.96 16.83
C CYS A 86 -1.69 -11.33 16.18
N THR A 87 -0.92 -11.69 15.15
CA THR A 87 -1.07 -12.93 14.39
C THR A 87 0.28 -13.65 14.22
N PRO A 88 0.29 -14.93 13.87
CA PRO A 88 1.53 -15.67 13.64
C PRO A 88 2.25 -15.26 12.35
N TYR A 89 1.77 -14.25 11.61
CA TYR A 89 2.42 -13.71 10.44
C TYR A 89 2.12 -12.22 10.31
N GLY A 90 3.03 -11.49 9.68
CA GLY A 90 2.88 -10.06 9.44
C GLY A 90 3.99 -9.50 8.56
N GLN A 91 3.95 -8.20 8.37
CA GLN A 91 4.97 -7.52 7.59
C GLN A 91 5.23 -6.12 8.13
N TYR A 92 6.46 -5.67 7.96
CA TYR A 92 6.87 -4.29 8.15
C TYR A 92 7.17 -3.71 6.78
N GLU A 93 6.49 -2.65 6.38
CA GLU A 93 6.61 -2.11 5.03
C GLU A 93 6.79 -0.60 5.07
N ALA A 94 7.71 -0.11 4.26
CA ALA A 94 7.90 1.29 3.97
C ALA A 94 7.88 1.51 2.46
N ALA A 95 7.36 2.67 2.03
CA ALA A 95 7.33 3.03 0.63
C ALA A 95 7.80 4.48 0.42
N ALA A 96 8.45 4.70 -0.72
CA ALA A 96 8.81 6.01 -1.22
C ALA A 96 8.10 6.25 -2.56
N ARG A 97 7.51 7.42 -2.74
CA ARG A 97 6.80 7.81 -3.96
C ARG A 97 7.24 9.18 -4.42
N LEU A 98 7.29 9.36 -5.73
CA LEU A 98 7.51 10.65 -6.36
C LEU A 98 6.18 11.17 -6.92
N ASN A 99 5.88 12.43 -6.69
CA ASN A 99 4.68 13.06 -7.22
C ASN A 99 5.01 13.78 -8.54
N LEU A 100 4.57 13.22 -9.65
CA LEU A 100 4.72 13.81 -10.97
C LEU A 100 3.40 14.42 -11.43
N ARG A 101 3.34 15.73 -11.52
CA ARG A 101 2.17 16.53 -11.94
C ARG A 101 0.89 16.26 -11.13
N GLY A 102 1.01 15.69 -9.91
CA GLY A 102 -0.14 15.29 -9.08
C GLY A 102 -0.99 14.16 -9.68
N ARG A 103 -0.51 13.52 -10.75
CA ARG A 103 -1.22 12.46 -11.47
C ARG A 103 -0.50 11.13 -11.44
N PHE A 104 0.81 11.12 -11.69
CA PHE A 104 1.62 9.92 -11.75
C PHE A 104 2.50 9.84 -10.50
N PHE A 105 2.50 8.68 -9.89
CA PHE A 105 3.25 8.42 -8.66
C PHE A 105 4.08 7.14 -8.82
N PRO A 106 5.28 7.22 -9.42
CA PRO A 106 6.23 6.13 -9.34
C PRO A 106 6.48 5.79 -7.86
N VAL A 107 6.47 4.49 -7.55
CA VAL A 107 6.58 4.01 -6.18
C VAL A 107 7.59 2.88 -6.09
N PHE A 108 8.37 2.93 -5.02
CA PHE A 108 9.22 1.86 -4.57
C PHE A 108 8.81 1.49 -3.14
N GLU A 109 8.56 0.21 -2.91
CA GLU A 109 8.19 -0.34 -1.61
C GLU A 109 9.21 -1.39 -1.21
N MET A 110 9.57 -1.40 0.06
CA MET A 110 10.42 -2.42 0.67
C MET A 110 9.83 -2.84 2.00
N GLY A 111 9.98 -4.10 2.32
CA GLY A 111 9.48 -4.59 3.59
C GLY A 111 10.16 -5.86 4.06
N MET A 112 9.83 -6.26 5.27
CA MET A 112 10.25 -7.49 5.91
C MET A 112 9.01 -8.29 6.27
N GLY A 113 8.88 -9.48 5.70
CA GLY A 113 7.82 -10.43 6.04
C GLY A 113 8.28 -11.37 7.14
N VAL A 114 7.44 -11.57 8.13
CA VAL A 114 7.68 -12.46 9.27
C VAL A 114 6.53 -13.45 9.41
N SER A 115 6.85 -14.71 9.65
CA SER A 115 5.85 -15.73 9.96
C SER A 115 6.45 -16.77 10.90
N ASN A 116 5.62 -17.19 11.85
CA ASN A 116 5.90 -18.27 12.78
C ASN A 116 4.58 -19.03 12.99
N HIS A 117 4.36 -20.07 12.18
CA HIS A 117 3.08 -20.75 12.10
C HIS A 117 3.25 -22.27 12.13
N THR A 118 2.45 -22.93 12.95
CA THR A 118 2.30 -24.39 12.96
C THR A 118 0.99 -24.74 12.28
N ASN A 119 1.04 -25.64 11.32
CA ASN A 119 -0.15 -26.19 10.66
C ASN A 119 -0.75 -27.28 11.55
N GLU A 120 -1.92 -27.05 12.10
CA GLU A 120 -2.60 -27.95 13.03
C GLU A 120 -2.97 -29.33 12.42
N THR A 121 -2.97 -29.46 11.10
CA THR A 121 -3.31 -30.72 10.41
C THR A 121 -2.08 -31.60 10.15
N THR A 122 -0.94 -30.98 9.86
CA THR A 122 0.28 -31.69 9.46
C THR A 122 1.37 -31.62 10.53
N ASP A 123 1.15 -30.88 11.61
CA ASP A 123 2.14 -30.54 12.66
C ASP A 123 3.46 -29.95 12.13
N LEU A 124 3.42 -29.44 10.89
CA LEU A 124 4.56 -28.75 10.30
C LEU A 124 4.64 -27.32 10.82
N HIS A 125 5.77 -26.99 11.36
CA HIS A 125 6.11 -25.67 11.87
C HIS A 125 6.94 -24.90 10.84
N TYR A 126 6.43 -23.75 10.39
CA TYR A 126 7.08 -22.88 9.41
C TYR A 126 7.55 -21.59 10.04
N LYS A 127 8.82 -21.24 9.80
CA LYS A 127 9.40 -19.97 10.23
C LYS A 127 10.00 -19.25 9.04
N VAL A 128 9.59 -18.00 8.83
CA VAL A 128 10.07 -17.16 7.74
C VAL A 128 10.42 -15.78 8.30
N HIS A 129 11.58 -15.25 7.87
CA HIS A 129 11.97 -13.88 8.15
C HIS A 129 12.84 -13.39 7.00
N SER A 130 12.26 -12.68 6.03
CA SER A 130 12.97 -12.30 4.82
C SER A 130 12.42 -11.01 4.21
N PRO A 131 13.28 -10.23 3.53
CA PRO A 131 12.88 -9.02 2.85
C PRO A 131 12.12 -9.29 1.55
N TYR A 132 11.35 -8.30 1.13
CA TYR A 132 10.72 -8.24 -0.18
C TYR A 132 10.75 -6.82 -0.73
N TYR A 133 10.58 -6.71 -2.04
CA TYR A 133 10.62 -5.45 -2.75
C TYR A 133 9.50 -5.37 -3.76
N ARG A 134 8.99 -4.15 -3.99
CA ARG A 134 8.00 -3.88 -5.03
C ARG A 134 8.34 -2.56 -5.72
N VAL A 135 8.12 -2.55 -7.02
CA VAL A 135 8.21 -1.34 -7.83
C VAL A 135 6.94 -1.18 -8.64
N GLY A 136 6.53 0.04 -8.88
CA GLY A 136 5.31 0.25 -9.63
C GLY A 136 4.97 1.71 -9.84
N MET A 137 3.73 1.94 -10.25
CA MET A 137 3.22 3.28 -10.50
C MET A 137 1.75 3.37 -10.10
N ASP A 138 1.41 4.46 -9.43
CA ASP A 138 0.03 4.86 -9.15
C ASP A 138 -0.39 6.01 -10.05
N TYR A 139 -1.64 6.02 -10.41
CA TYR A 139 -2.30 7.10 -11.11
C TYR A 139 -3.44 7.67 -10.25
N ASN A 140 -3.42 8.97 -10.03
CA ASN A 140 -4.48 9.67 -9.32
C ASN A 140 -5.64 9.96 -10.27
N VAL A 141 -6.76 9.25 -10.10
CA VAL A 141 -7.98 9.39 -10.91
C VAL A 141 -8.89 10.53 -10.44
N ALA A 142 -8.60 11.18 -9.30
CA ALA A 142 -9.38 12.29 -8.81
C ALA A 142 -9.38 13.45 -9.83
N LYS A 143 -10.55 14.06 -10.05
CA LYS A 143 -10.70 15.20 -10.98
C LYS A 143 -9.78 16.36 -10.66
N ASN A 144 -9.60 16.65 -9.37
CA ASN A 144 -8.72 17.70 -8.89
C ASN A 144 -7.45 17.10 -8.26
N PRO A 145 -6.28 17.19 -8.91
CA PRO A 145 -5.03 16.68 -8.34
C PRO A 145 -4.56 17.36 -7.05
N ARG A 146 -5.13 18.55 -6.75
CA ARG A 146 -4.85 19.32 -5.52
C ARG A 146 -5.90 19.10 -4.42
N ALA A 147 -6.83 18.17 -4.60
CA ALA A 147 -7.82 17.86 -3.58
C ALA A 147 -7.13 17.29 -2.31
N LEU A 148 -7.79 17.47 -1.16
CA LEU A 148 -7.35 16.90 0.11
C LEU A 148 -7.43 15.35 0.11
N GLY A 149 -8.26 14.77 -0.77
CA GLY A 149 -8.38 13.34 -0.99
C GLY A 149 -7.83 12.96 -2.37
N ARG A 150 -7.14 11.83 -2.43
CA ARG A 150 -6.62 11.21 -3.65
C ARG A 150 -7.24 9.83 -3.82
N ILE A 151 -7.60 9.50 -5.05
CA ILE A 151 -8.05 8.15 -5.42
C ILE A 151 -6.99 7.60 -6.35
N MET A 152 -6.31 6.56 -5.91
CA MET A 152 -5.17 5.98 -6.60
C MET A 152 -5.55 4.65 -7.22
N VAL A 153 -5.15 4.44 -8.47
CA VAL A 153 -5.18 3.14 -9.14
C VAL A 153 -3.79 2.87 -9.66
N GLY A 154 -3.27 1.70 -9.40
CA GLY A 154 -1.88 1.41 -9.74
C GLY A 154 -1.60 -0.06 -10.01
N VAL A 155 -0.39 -0.27 -10.46
CA VAL A 155 0.18 -1.60 -10.67
C VAL A 155 1.53 -1.71 -9.99
N ARG A 156 1.85 -2.91 -9.49
CA ARG A 156 3.12 -3.24 -8.85
C ARG A 156 3.69 -4.51 -9.46
N TYR A 157 4.98 -4.57 -9.50
CA TYR A 157 5.75 -5.79 -9.65
C TYR A 157 6.47 -6.06 -8.34
N GLY A 158 6.19 -7.21 -7.74
CA GLY A 158 6.80 -7.64 -6.49
C GLY A 158 7.72 -8.82 -6.71
N PHE A 159 8.79 -8.86 -5.93
CA PHE A 159 9.72 -9.98 -5.92
C PHE A 159 10.34 -10.17 -4.53
N THR A 160 10.62 -11.44 -4.23
CA THR A 160 11.35 -11.82 -3.03
C THR A 160 12.18 -13.06 -3.27
N THR A 161 13.35 -13.09 -2.65
CA THR A 161 14.11 -14.32 -2.44
C THR A 161 14.23 -14.50 -0.94
N TYR A 162 13.59 -15.54 -0.43
CA TYR A 162 13.43 -15.75 1.00
C TYR A 162 14.02 -17.08 1.43
N LYS A 163 14.28 -17.17 2.73
CA LYS A 163 14.64 -18.42 3.40
C LYS A 163 13.57 -18.76 4.39
N PHE A 164 13.28 -20.04 4.52
CA PHE A 164 12.36 -20.53 5.53
C PHE A 164 12.92 -21.79 6.19
N ASP A 165 12.50 -21.99 7.41
CA ASP A 165 12.73 -23.21 8.15
C ASP A 165 11.41 -23.98 8.23
N VAL A 166 11.49 -25.30 8.15
CA VAL A 166 10.35 -26.19 8.33
C VAL A 166 10.76 -27.34 9.22
N ASP A 167 10.02 -27.50 10.29
CA ASP A 167 10.17 -28.59 11.25
C ASP A 167 8.86 -29.37 11.32
N GLY A 168 8.95 -30.68 11.41
CA GLY A 168 7.79 -31.56 11.51
C GLY A 168 8.04 -32.74 12.42
N PRO A 169 7.02 -33.62 12.61
CA PRO A 169 7.16 -34.81 13.38
C PRO A 169 8.18 -35.77 12.74
N ASP A 170 8.94 -36.45 13.60
CA ASP A 170 9.91 -37.42 13.18
C ASP A 170 9.21 -38.55 12.37
N HIS A 171 9.84 -38.92 11.27
CA HIS A 171 9.33 -40.00 10.41
C HIS A 171 10.02 -41.33 10.75
N TYR A 172 9.22 -42.36 10.96
CA TYR A 172 9.76 -43.69 11.19
C TYR A 172 10.14 -44.37 9.87
N ASP A 173 11.44 -44.62 9.71
CA ASP A 173 11.96 -45.37 8.57
C ASP A 173 11.77 -46.90 8.84
N GLY A 174 10.80 -47.49 8.15
CA GLY A 174 10.52 -48.91 8.28
C GLY A 174 11.60 -49.86 7.75
N VAL A 175 12.56 -49.35 6.98
CA VAL A 175 13.66 -50.15 6.43
C VAL A 175 14.82 -50.23 7.43
N TYR A 176 15.16 -49.11 8.05
CA TYR A 176 16.28 -49.05 9.00
C TYR A 176 15.84 -49.08 10.47
N GLY A 177 14.53 -49.07 10.74
CA GLY A 177 13.99 -49.13 12.10
C GLY A 177 14.35 -47.92 12.97
N THR A 178 14.64 -46.79 12.37
CA THR A 178 15.10 -45.56 13.07
C THR A 178 14.12 -44.42 12.84
N LEU A 179 14.02 -43.51 13.81
CA LEU A 179 13.33 -42.23 13.64
C LEU A 179 14.23 -41.28 12.87
N VAL A 180 13.72 -40.73 11.78
CA VAL A 180 14.40 -39.72 10.97
C VAL A 180 13.74 -38.38 11.28
N PRO A 181 14.50 -37.38 11.79
CA PRO A 181 13.94 -36.07 12.06
C PRO A 181 13.58 -35.33 10.76
N PHE A 182 12.39 -34.77 10.71
CA PHE A 182 11.97 -33.89 9.63
C PHE A 182 12.22 -32.43 10.03
N SER A 183 13.45 -31.97 9.81
CA SER A 183 13.86 -30.60 10.09
C SER A 183 14.78 -30.08 9.00
N TYR A 184 14.34 -29.03 8.33
CA TYR A 184 15.08 -28.37 7.25
C TYR A 184 15.18 -26.88 7.53
N THR A 185 16.40 -26.39 7.58
CA THR A 185 16.70 -24.98 7.87
C THR A 185 17.28 -24.27 6.65
N GLY A 186 16.90 -23.00 6.46
CA GLY A 186 17.45 -22.14 5.44
C GLY A 186 17.08 -22.54 4.01
N VAL A 187 15.94 -23.22 3.83
CA VAL A 187 15.41 -23.60 2.50
C VAL A 187 15.11 -22.32 1.70
N ARG A 188 15.65 -22.22 0.48
CA ARG A 188 15.52 -21.01 -0.34
C ARG A 188 14.36 -21.12 -1.31
N GLY A 189 13.45 -20.13 -1.22
CA GLY A 189 12.39 -19.90 -2.18
C GLY A 189 12.58 -18.59 -2.94
N THR A 190 12.01 -18.51 -4.13
CA THR A 190 11.95 -17.27 -4.92
C THR A 190 10.54 -17.12 -5.44
N ASN A 191 9.98 -15.92 -5.34
CA ASN A 191 8.64 -15.63 -5.80
C ASN A 191 8.57 -14.28 -6.51
N HIS A 192 7.80 -14.23 -7.62
CA HIS A 192 7.54 -13.02 -8.40
C HIS A 192 6.04 -12.91 -8.66
N TRP A 193 5.49 -11.72 -8.48
CA TRP A 193 4.06 -11.48 -8.64
C TRP A 193 3.76 -10.09 -9.17
N GLY A 194 2.59 -9.95 -9.75
CA GLY A 194 2.00 -8.66 -10.10
C GLY A 194 0.91 -8.28 -9.10
N GLU A 195 0.72 -6.99 -8.88
CA GLU A 195 -0.37 -6.47 -8.08
C GLU A 195 -1.16 -5.43 -8.85
N ALA A 196 -2.49 -5.53 -8.78
CA ALA A 196 -3.39 -4.43 -9.06
C ALA A 196 -3.73 -3.74 -7.74
N VAL A 197 -3.63 -2.43 -7.71
CA VAL A 197 -3.74 -1.64 -6.48
C VAL A 197 -4.81 -0.58 -6.64
N PHE A 198 -5.68 -0.48 -5.62
CA PHE A 198 -6.63 0.60 -5.45
C PHE A 198 -6.40 1.27 -4.10
N GLY A 199 -6.21 2.59 -4.09
CA GLY A 199 -5.90 3.35 -2.89
C GLY A 199 -6.83 4.55 -2.71
N LEU A 200 -7.16 4.82 -1.46
CA LEU A 200 -7.86 6.02 -1.02
C LEU A 200 -6.97 6.73 -0.02
N GLU A 201 -6.63 7.98 -0.29
CA GLU A 201 -5.80 8.79 0.60
C GLU A 201 -6.52 10.07 0.99
N ALA A 202 -6.40 10.46 2.23
CA ALA A 202 -6.95 11.70 2.76
C ALA A 202 -5.88 12.46 3.54
N LYS A 203 -5.77 13.75 3.26
CA LYS A 203 -4.93 14.65 4.04
C LYS A 203 -5.59 14.92 5.40
N VAL A 204 -4.85 14.65 6.47
CA VAL A 204 -5.34 14.84 7.84
C VAL A 204 -4.80 16.13 8.43
N TRP A 205 -3.48 16.30 8.42
CA TRP A 205 -2.86 17.47 9.03
C TRP A 205 -1.49 17.78 8.40
N GLY A 206 -1.27 19.06 8.03
CA GLY A 206 0.01 19.51 7.51
C GLY A 206 0.50 18.67 6.34
N ILE A 207 1.57 17.92 6.56
CA ILE A 207 2.20 17.00 5.60
C ILE A 207 1.69 15.55 5.73
N VAL A 208 0.83 15.26 6.73
CA VAL A 208 0.39 13.91 7.06
C VAL A 208 -0.88 13.55 6.31
N HIS A 209 -0.85 12.42 5.61
CA HIS A 209 -1.98 11.78 4.97
C HIS A 209 -2.18 10.39 5.55
N LEU A 210 -3.43 9.94 5.60
CA LEU A 210 -3.80 8.56 5.88
C LEU A 210 -4.35 7.94 4.61
N GLY A 211 -3.98 6.68 4.36
CA GLY A 211 -4.39 5.96 3.17
C GLY A 211 -4.78 4.52 3.44
N TRP A 212 -5.85 4.09 2.78
CA TRP A 212 -6.23 2.69 2.65
C TRP A 212 -5.82 2.21 1.29
N THR A 213 -5.23 1.01 1.22
CA THR A 213 -4.84 0.40 -0.05
C THR A 213 -5.36 -1.02 -0.10
N PHE A 214 -6.07 -1.35 -1.16
CA PHE A 214 -6.52 -2.69 -1.50
C PHE A 214 -5.63 -3.22 -2.61
N ARG A 215 -5.17 -4.46 -2.48
CA ARG A 215 -4.22 -5.09 -3.39
C ARG A 215 -4.73 -6.44 -3.83
N TYR A 216 -4.79 -6.68 -5.12
CA TYR A 216 -5.02 -7.99 -5.72
C TYR A 216 -3.71 -8.46 -6.33
N ARG A 217 -3.20 -9.59 -5.86
CA ARG A 217 -1.90 -10.15 -6.22
C ARG A 217 -2.09 -11.39 -7.06
N ILE A 218 -1.31 -11.50 -8.13
CA ILE A 218 -1.28 -12.67 -9.01
C ILE A 218 0.17 -13.14 -9.10
N ARG A 219 0.42 -14.37 -8.70
CA ARG A 219 1.73 -14.98 -8.79
C ARG A 219 1.94 -15.55 -10.19
N PHE A 220 3.04 -15.24 -10.82
CA PHE A 220 3.39 -15.78 -12.13
C PHE A 220 4.68 -16.58 -12.15
N TYR A 221 5.49 -16.51 -11.10
CA TYR A 221 6.68 -17.34 -10.98
C TYR A 221 6.95 -17.65 -9.51
N HIS A 222 7.20 -18.92 -9.23
CA HIS A 222 7.82 -19.35 -7.99
C HIS A 222 8.76 -20.52 -8.27
N LYS A 223 9.76 -20.65 -7.43
CA LYS A 223 10.67 -21.79 -7.51
C LYS A 223 10.25 -22.80 -6.47
N ASP A 224 9.83 -23.98 -6.95
CA ASP A 224 9.53 -25.13 -6.10
C ASP A 224 10.77 -25.57 -5.33
N THR A 225 10.58 -25.98 -4.09
CA THR A 225 11.65 -26.52 -3.25
C THR A 225 11.45 -28.00 -3.03
N GLN A 226 12.55 -28.73 -2.74
CA GLN A 226 12.50 -30.17 -2.53
C GLN A 226 11.68 -30.59 -1.28
N VAL A 227 11.47 -29.66 -0.37
CA VAL A 227 10.77 -29.87 0.92
C VAL A 227 9.35 -29.30 0.92
N GLY A 228 8.82 -28.91 -0.27
CA GLY A 228 7.56 -28.20 -0.38
C GLY A 228 7.72 -26.68 -0.29
N ASN A 229 6.63 -25.95 -0.37
CA ASN A 229 6.62 -24.50 -0.36
C ASN A 229 6.37 -23.95 1.06
N ALA A 230 6.92 -22.77 1.35
CA ALA A 230 6.64 -22.10 2.60
C ALA A 230 5.15 -21.71 2.70
N TRP A 231 4.56 -21.88 3.87
CA TRP A 231 3.17 -21.49 4.12
C TRP A 231 2.89 -20.01 3.91
N TYR A 232 3.91 -19.17 4.14
CA TYR A 232 3.85 -17.72 3.96
C TYR A 232 5.03 -17.22 3.13
N VAL A 233 4.72 -16.42 2.12
CA VAL A 233 5.71 -15.77 1.24
C VAL A 233 5.78 -14.29 1.61
N PRO A 234 6.97 -13.77 1.99
CA PRO A 234 7.15 -12.37 2.35
C PRO A 234 6.65 -11.41 1.27
N GLY A 235 5.80 -10.45 1.69
CA GLY A 235 5.19 -9.48 0.80
C GLY A 235 4.04 -9.98 -0.06
N TYR A 236 3.98 -11.27 -0.35
CA TYR A 236 2.90 -11.87 -1.13
C TYR A 236 1.72 -12.32 -0.25
N GLY A 237 2.00 -13.02 0.85
CA GLY A 237 0.98 -13.56 1.74
C GLY A 237 1.03 -15.08 1.86
N LYS A 238 -0.11 -15.71 2.10
CA LYS A 238 -0.22 -17.17 2.14
C LYS A 238 0.08 -17.77 0.77
N GLU A 239 0.59 -18.99 0.79
CA GLU A 239 0.92 -19.74 -0.42
C GLU A 239 -0.35 -20.04 -1.23
N ASP A 240 -0.53 -19.33 -2.35
CA ASP A 240 -1.63 -19.50 -3.29
C ASP A 240 -1.22 -18.86 -4.64
N SER A 241 -2.00 -19.10 -5.70
CA SER A 241 -1.83 -18.45 -7.01
C SER A 241 -2.31 -17.00 -7.02
N HIS A 242 -3.28 -16.68 -6.15
CA HIS A 242 -3.88 -15.35 -6.01
C HIS A 242 -3.96 -14.96 -4.54
N ALA A 243 -3.79 -13.67 -4.25
CA ALA A 243 -3.95 -13.18 -2.89
C ALA A 243 -4.62 -11.81 -2.88
N LEU A 244 -5.55 -11.62 -1.95
CA LEU A 244 -6.11 -10.31 -1.60
C LEU A 244 -5.38 -9.77 -0.38
N GLY A 245 -5.12 -8.48 -0.38
CA GLY A 245 -4.50 -7.81 0.75
C GLY A 245 -5.02 -6.39 0.91
N GLY A 246 -4.82 -5.86 2.10
CA GLY A 246 -5.10 -4.46 2.41
C GLY A 246 -4.01 -3.91 3.30
N THR A 247 -3.70 -2.62 3.13
CA THR A 247 -2.77 -1.89 4.00
C THR A 247 -3.42 -0.60 4.48
N PHE A 248 -3.00 -0.15 5.64
CA PHE A 248 -3.36 1.16 6.17
C PHE A 248 -2.07 1.94 6.41
N ASN A 249 -1.89 2.99 5.62
CA ASN A 249 -0.64 3.70 5.53
C ASN A 249 -0.73 5.08 6.18
N VAL A 250 0.31 5.43 6.92
CA VAL A 250 0.62 6.82 7.25
C VAL A 250 1.62 7.32 6.23
N ILE A 251 1.30 8.45 5.59
CA ILE A 251 2.02 9.02 4.47
C ILE A 251 2.46 10.42 4.83
N PHE A 252 3.72 10.74 4.59
CA PHE A 252 4.32 12.05 4.79
C PHE A 252 4.69 12.64 3.43
N ASP A 253 4.00 13.70 3.01
CA ASP A 253 4.32 14.45 1.79
C ASP A 253 5.43 15.47 2.10
N ILE A 254 6.51 15.44 1.31
CA ILE A 254 7.71 16.27 1.43
C ILE A 254 7.85 17.18 0.22
#